data_ac1d5f1159f6b2c4bb057019d11c3417
#
_entry.id   ac1d5f1159f6b2c4bb057019d11c3417
#
_cell.length_a   1.000
_cell.length_b   1.000
_cell.length_c   1.000
_cell.angle_alpha   90.00
_cell.angle_beta   90.00
_cell.angle_gamma   90.00
#
_symmetry.space_group_name_H-M   'P 1'
#
loop_
_entity.id
_entity.type
_entity.pdbx_description
1 polymer ?
#
loop_
_entity_poly.entity_id
_entity_poly.type
_entity_poly.pdbx_seq_one_letter_code
_entity_poly.pdbx_strand_id
1 'polypeptide(L)'
;MQIIADLHTHTNVTDHAFSTLTEMVQAAHDMGLKAIAITNHGPTNPDGPHEWHFSNLNLVPRKMNGVTVIRGIEFDITAPSGGINVMANKSLKHIDWAL
;
A
#
# COMPACT_ATOMS: atom_id res chain seq x y z
N MET A 1 -15.25 -18.95 9.62
CA MET A 1 -14.99 -17.59 9.09
C MET A 1 -13.90 -17.67 8.05
N GLN A 2 -14.05 -16.97 6.96
CA GLN A 2 -13.08 -16.92 5.87
C GLN A 2 -12.55 -15.51 5.73
N ILE A 3 -11.22 -15.37 5.67
CA ILE A 3 -10.58 -14.09 5.35
C ILE A 3 -10.63 -13.90 3.85
N ILE A 4 -11.20 -12.81 3.38
CA ILE A 4 -11.35 -12.51 1.95
C ILE A 4 -10.49 -11.35 1.46
N ALA A 5 -9.87 -10.60 2.35
CA ALA A 5 -9.01 -9.47 2.00
C ALA A 5 -7.89 -9.31 3.02
N ASP A 6 -6.72 -8.87 2.56
CA ASP A 6 -5.63 -8.41 3.41
C ASP A 6 -5.45 -6.92 3.16
N LEU A 7 -5.67 -6.12 4.20
CA LEU A 7 -5.70 -4.65 4.09
C LEU A 7 -4.42 -3.98 4.61
N HIS A 8 -3.36 -4.76 4.90
CA HIS A 8 -2.10 -4.23 5.40
C HIS A 8 -0.94 -5.06 4.87
N THR A 9 -0.37 -4.65 3.76
CA THR A 9 0.78 -5.34 3.15
C THR A 9 1.83 -4.35 2.66
N HIS A 10 3.05 -4.84 2.57
CA HIS A 10 4.19 -4.09 2.06
C HIS A 10 4.82 -4.79 0.86
N THR A 11 5.44 -4.01 0.00
CA THR A 11 6.21 -4.51 -1.14
C THR A 11 7.67 -4.11 -1.02
N ASN A 12 8.49 -4.54 -1.96
CA ASN A 12 9.92 -4.31 -1.96
C ASN A 12 10.35 -2.84 -2.18
N VAL A 13 9.40 -1.91 -2.25
CA VAL A 13 9.74 -0.47 -2.17
C VAL A 13 10.06 -0.04 -0.74
N THR A 14 9.74 -0.87 0.26
CA THR A 14 10.22 -0.75 1.63
C THR A 14 11.32 -1.77 1.87
N ASP A 15 12.38 -1.38 2.56
CA ASP A 15 13.60 -2.21 2.67
C ASP A 15 13.38 -3.52 3.44
N HIS A 16 12.41 -3.57 4.34
CA HIS A 16 12.14 -4.77 5.13
C HIS A 16 11.12 -5.73 4.48
N ALA A 17 10.71 -5.48 3.25
CA ALA A 17 9.86 -6.37 2.48
C ALA A 17 10.55 -6.77 1.17
N PHE A 18 10.35 -8.00 0.72
CA PHE A 18 11.10 -8.54 -0.41
C PHE A 18 10.25 -8.80 -1.65
N SER A 19 8.94 -8.94 -1.50
CA SER A 19 8.07 -9.27 -2.63
C SER A 19 7.69 -8.05 -3.43
N THR A 20 7.65 -8.21 -4.75
CA THR A 20 7.11 -7.19 -5.65
C THR A 20 5.59 -7.12 -5.55
N LEU A 21 5.00 -6.07 -6.10
CA LEU A 21 3.54 -5.94 -6.21
C LEU A 21 2.94 -7.16 -6.92
N THR A 22 3.52 -7.57 -8.03
CA THR A 22 3.03 -8.72 -8.81
C THR A 22 3.07 -10.01 -8.00
N GLU A 23 4.14 -10.24 -7.26
CA GLU A 23 4.26 -11.41 -6.40
C GLU A 23 3.24 -11.41 -5.26
N MET A 24 2.98 -10.25 -4.65
CA MET A 24 1.97 -10.11 -3.60
C MET A 24 0.56 -10.40 -4.14
N VAL A 25 0.24 -9.89 -5.31
CA VAL A 25 -1.06 -10.16 -5.96
C VAL A 25 -1.20 -11.62 -6.31
N GLN A 26 -0.14 -12.26 -6.81
CA GLN A 26 -0.15 -13.68 -7.12
C GLN A 26 -0.37 -14.52 -5.86
N ALA A 27 0.29 -14.18 -4.76
CA ALA A 27 0.09 -14.87 -3.49
C ALA A 27 -1.35 -14.70 -2.98
N ALA A 28 -1.91 -13.50 -3.10
CA ALA A 28 -3.31 -13.25 -2.74
C ALA A 28 -4.26 -14.10 -3.57
N HIS A 29 -4.03 -14.20 -4.88
CA HIS A 29 -4.80 -15.06 -5.76
C HIS A 29 -4.72 -16.52 -5.32
N ASP A 30 -3.52 -17.03 -5.06
CA ASP A 30 -3.29 -18.42 -4.70
C ASP A 30 -3.94 -18.79 -3.35
N MET A 31 -4.04 -17.83 -2.44
CA MET A 31 -4.70 -17.99 -1.16
C MET A 31 -6.22 -17.80 -1.23
N GLY A 32 -6.77 -17.45 -2.38
CA GLY A 32 -8.20 -17.22 -2.55
C GLY A 32 -8.71 -15.87 -2.04
N LEU A 33 -7.82 -14.91 -1.81
CA LEU A 33 -8.22 -13.56 -1.41
C LEU A 33 -8.89 -12.83 -2.58
N LYS A 34 -9.90 -12.03 -2.27
CA LYS A 34 -10.62 -11.20 -3.25
C LYS A 34 -9.99 -9.82 -3.40
N ALA A 35 -9.27 -9.35 -2.39
CA ALA A 35 -8.64 -8.04 -2.41
C ALA A 35 -7.37 -8.04 -1.57
N ILE A 36 -6.44 -7.15 -1.96
CA ILE A 36 -5.23 -6.86 -1.20
C ILE A 36 -4.99 -5.35 -1.23
N ALA A 37 -4.63 -4.77 -0.10
CA ALA A 37 -4.21 -3.38 -0.03
C ALA A 37 -2.69 -3.30 0.05
N ILE A 38 -2.10 -2.50 -0.82
CA ILE A 38 -0.67 -2.20 -0.80
C ILE A 38 -0.49 -0.92 0.02
N THR A 39 0.05 -1.07 1.22
CA THR A 39 0.11 -0.01 2.24
C THR A 39 1.55 0.22 2.71
N ASN A 40 2.44 0.51 1.77
CA ASN A 40 3.82 0.84 2.12
C ASN A 40 3.90 2.09 2.99
N HIS A 41 4.94 2.19 3.81
CA HIS A 41 5.16 3.34 4.67
C HIS A 41 5.23 4.64 3.88
N GLY A 42 4.77 5.74 4.48
CA GLY A 42 4.87 7.08 3.91
C GLY A 42 6.31 7.51 3.67
N PRO A 43 6.54 8.49 2.79
CA PRO A 43 7.89 8.83 2.32
C PRO A 43 8.78 9.48 3.38
N THR A 44 8.24 9.93 4.49
CA THR A 44 9.04 10.48 5.61
C THR A 44 9.48 9.42 6.61
N ASN A 45 8.97 8.19 6.49
CA ASN A 45 9.47 7.06 7.27
C ASN A 45 10.83 6.63 6.72
N PRO A 46 11.83 6.31 7.58
CA PRO A 46 13.14 5.86 7.10
C PRO A 46 13.11 4.65 6.17
N ASP A 47 12.07 3.81 6.32
CA ASP A 47 11.86 2.64 5.46
C ASP A 47 10.83 2.89 4.36
N GLY A 48 10.38 4.13 4.20
CA GLY A 48 9.40 4.48 3.19
C GLY A 48 10.03 4.72 1.82
N PRO A 49 9.27 4.48 0.74
CA PRO A 49 9.70 4.79 -0.61
C PRO A 49 9.69 6.30 -0.87
N HIS A 50 10.30 6.70 -1.98
CA HIS A 50 10.17 8.07 -2.46
C HIS A 50 8.69 8.43 -2.70
N GLU A 51 8.36 9.69 -2.51
CA GLU A 51 6.99 10.22 -2.70
C GLU A 51 6.40 9.85 -4.07
N TRP A 52 7.21 9.72 -5.09
CA TRP A 52 6.75 9.33 -6.43
C TRP A 52 6.11 7.94 -6.50
N HIS A 53 6.46 7.04 -5.58
CA HIS A 53 5.73 5.78 -5.48
C HIS A 53 4.22 6.02 -5.34
N PHE A 54 3.83 6.94 -4.45
CA PHE A 54 2.42 7.24 -4.20
C PHE A 54 1.78 8.01 -5.35
N SER A 55 2.52 8.94 -5.97
CA SER A 55 2.04 9.63 -7.16
C SER A 55 1.77 8.67 -8.32
N ASN A 56 2.54 7.60 -8.41
CA ASN A 56 2.45 6.61 -9.49
C ASN A 56 1.48 5.46 -9.18
N LEU A 57 0.83 5.45 -8.04
CA LEU A 57 -0.18 4.41 -7.74
C LEU A 57 -1.33 4.41 -8.75
N ASN A 58 -1.56 5.53 -9.44
CA ASN A 58 -2.55 5.59 -10.52
C ASN A 58 -2.23 4.64 -11.69
N LEU A 59 -0.97 4.21 -11.82
CA LEU A 59 -0.54 3.26 -12.85
C LEU A 59 -0.80 1.80 -12.44
N VAL A 60 -1.04 1.55 -11.17
CA VAL A 60 -1.35 0.21 -10.67
C VAL A 60 -2.81 -0.12 -11.04
N PRO A 61 -3.06 -1.20 -11.79
CA PRO A 61 -4.43 -1.61 -12.10
C PRO A 61 -5.22 -1.88 -10.81
N ARG A 62 -6.49 -1.49 -10.79
CA ARG A 62 -7.36 -1.76 -9.64
C ARG A 62 -7.76 -3.23 -9.53
N LYS A 63 -7.48 -4.01 -10.56
CA LYS A 63 -7.69 -5.46 -10.55
C LYS A 63 -6.57 -6.13 -11.31
N MET A 64 -5.94 -7.08 -10.68
CA MET A 64 -4.86 -7.87 -11.26
C MET A 64 -5.10 -9.33 -10.92
N ASN A 65 -5.03 -10.20 -11.93
CA ASN A 65 -5.17 -11.65 -11.73
C ASN A 65 -6.45 -12.02 -10.96
N GLY A 66 -7.54 -11.27 -11.18
CA GLY A 66 -8.82 -11.49 -10.48
C GLY A 66 -8.88 -10.92 -9.06
N VAL A 67 -7.80 -10.35 -8.54
CA VAL A 67 -7.73 -9.75 -7.20
C VAL A 67 -7.89 -8.24 -7.30
N THR A 68 -8.76 -7.67 -6.48
CA THR A 68 -8.86 -6.20 -6.35
C THR A 68 -7.63 -5.67 -5.63
N VAL A 69 -6.94 -4.71 -6.25
CA VAL A 69 -5.76 -4.06 -5.68
C VAL A 69 -6.18 -2.70 -5.14
N ILE A 70 -6.09 -2.54 -3.84
CA ILE A 70 -6.41 -1.30 -3.14
C ILE A 70 -5.11 -0.51 -2.97
N ARG A 71 -5.13 0.72 -3.47
CA ARG A 71 -3.98 1.63 -3.42
C ARG A 71 -3.96 2.31 -2.07
N GLY A 72 -2.93 2.06 -1.27
CA GLY A 72 -2.91 2.52 0.10
C GLY A 72 -1.58 3.08 0.56
N ILE A 73 -1.57 3.47 1.82
CA ILE A 73 -0.40 3.99 2.53
C ILE A 73 -0.52 3.65 4.01
N GLU A 74 0.61 3.40 4.65
CA GLU A 74 0.70 3.38 6.12
C GLU A 74 1.37 4.67 6.58
N PHE A 75 0.63 5.50 7.32
CA PHE A 75 1.16 6.72 7.91
C PHE A 75 1.78 6.45 9.28
N ASP A 76 2.79 7.24 9.63
CA ASP A 76 3.28 7.31 11.00
C ASP A 76 2.47 8.34 11.78
N ILE A 77 2.10 8.01 13.01
CA ILE A 77 1.56 9.00 13.95
C ILE A 77 2.76 9.73 14.56
N THR A 78 2.87 11.02 14.27
CA THR A 78 4.04 11.81 14.62
C THR A 78 3.91 12.61 15.93
N ALA A 79 2.70 12.67 16.49
CA ALA A 79 2.44 13.37 17.73
C ALA A 79 1.26 12.74 18.49
N PRO A 80 1.23 12.87 19.86
CA PRO A 80 0.10 12.36 20.65
C PRO A 80 -1.26 12.97 20.26
N SER A 81 -1.25 14.14 19.64
CA SER A 81 -2.46 14.81 19.10
C SER A 81 -3.02 14.18 17.83
N GLY A 82 -2.37 13.13 17.29
CA GLY A 82 -2.78 12.46 16.08
C GLY A 82 -2.17 13.03 14.81
N GLY A 83 -1.12 13.84 14.91
CA GLY A 83 -0.38 14.30 13.74
C GLY A 83 0.22 13.13 12.97
N ILE A 84 0.23 13.23 11.65
CA ILE A 84 0.81 12.21 10.76
C ILE A 84 1.88 12.83 9.87
N ASN A 85 2.77 11.99 9.36
CA ASN A 85 3.69 12.41 8.32
C ASN A 85 2.92 12.67 7.03
N VAL A 86 3.12 13.83 6.44
CA VAL A 86 2.33 14.29 5.30
C VAL A 86 3.14 14.29 4.02
N MET A 87 2.43 14.17 2.90
CA MET A 87 2.95 14.31 1.55
C MET A 87 2.25 15.51 0.89
N ALA A 88 2.75 15.93 -0.26
CA ALA A 88 2.03 16.86 -1.10
C ALA A 88 0.64 16.29 -1.48
N ASN A 89 -0.38 17.13 -1.49
CA ASN A 89 -1.76 16.71 -1.78
C ASN A 89 -1.89 15.93 -3.10
N LYS A 90 -1.10 16.32 -4.12
CA LYS A 90 -1.10 15.61 -5.39
C LYS A 90 -0.67 14.14 -5.27
N SER A 91 0.19 13.82 -4.30
CA SER A 91 0.62 12.45 -4.06
C SER A 91 -0.44 11.63 -3.32
N LEU A 92 -1.30 12.27 -2.53
CA LEU A 92 -2.42 11.62 -1.84
C LEU A 92 -3.58 11.30 -2.77
N LYS A 93 -3.63 11.95 -3.92
CA LYS A 93 -4.75 11.89 -4.88
C LYS A 93 -5.14 10.48 -5.31
N HIS A 94 -4.17 9.57 -5.36
CA HIS A 94 -4.36 8.21 -5.86
C HIS A 94 -4.46 7.17 -4.75
N ILE A 95 -4.57 7.60 -3.50
CA ILE A 95 -4.67 6.73 -2.33
C ILE A 95 -6.13 6.54 -1.97
N ASP A 96 -6.56 5.28 -1.91
CA ASP A 96 -7.94 4.90 -1.56
C ASP A 96 -8.05 4.43 -0.10
N TRP A 97 -6.94 4.04 0.53
CA TRP A 97 -6.92 3.41 1.85
C TRP A 97 -5.70 3.87 2.64
N ALA A 98 -5.90 4.32 3.85
CA ALA A 98 -4.83 4.75 4.75
C ALA A 98 -4.93 4.07 6.12
N LEU A 99 -3.78 3.65 6.62
CA LEU A 99 -3.62 3.11 7.96
C LEU A 99 -2.95 4.14 8.87
#